data_e6f019e75a283fad96bce1edddf060fd
#
_entry.id   e6f019e75a283fad96bce1edddf060fd
#
_cell.length_a   1.000
_cell.length_b   1.000
_cell.length_c   1.000
_cell.angle_alpha   90.00
_cell.angle_beta   90.00
_cell.angle_gamma   90.00
#
_symmetry.space_group_name_H-M   'P 1'
#
loop_
_entity.id
_entity.type
_entity.pdbx_description
1 polymer ?
#
loop_
_entity_poly.entity_id
_entity_poly.type
_entity_poly.pdbx_seq_one_letter_code
_entity_poly.pdbx_strand_id
1 'polypeptide(L)'
;MGRHDVNADAKRVFDTITAGGAVILPGDIGYGAGASSSEALQRLFVAKKRAPHKRHAMVGNYELHREVHELGSREQEIVDAITLDADLPLCVVAPYRADHPVVAAVEAETLAASTVGNTLAMLVNGGRLQEEVVRLCHQAGVPFLGSSANLTGTGTKFRVEDIQQPILDAVDLVIDYGLRKYHHYRRSSTIIDFSTMEVVRIGSCYDLISDIMARQFGIRLPVDPGREALPSGHLREQTAPAT
;
A
#
# COMPACT_ATOMS: atom_id res chain seq x y z
N MET A 1 -16.96 13.53 21.01
CA MET A 1 -16.33 12.47 20.20
C MET A 1 -15.23 11.82 21.04
N GLY A 2 -15.28 10.51 21.21
CA GLY A 2 -14.26 9.75 21.94
C GLY A 2 -12.97 9.62 21.13
N ARG A 3 -11.86 9.19 21.79
CA ARG A 3 -10.65 8.76 21.11
C ARG A 3 -10.95 7.50 20.27
N HIS A 4 -10.33 7.37 19.11
CA HIS A 4 -10.39 6.13 18.33
C HIS A 4 -9.74 4.99 19.12
N ASP A 5 -10.41 3.85 19.19
CA ASP A 5 -9.87 2.62 19.76
C ASP A 5 -9.25 1.80 18.62
N VAL A 6 -7.95 2.03 18.40
CA VAL A 6 -7.21 1.40 17.29
C VAL A 6 -7.26 -0.12 17.37
N ASN A 7 -7.18 -0.71 18.58
CA ASN A 7 -7.18 -2.16 18.75
C ASN A 7 -8.56 -2.76 18.45
N ALA A 8 -9.64 -2.13 18.94
CA ALA A 8 -10.99 -2.56 18.63
C ALA A 8 -11.31 -2.41 17.14
N ASP A 9 -10.90 -1.31 16.51
CA ASP A 9 -11.12 -1.09 15.08
C ASP A 9 -10.29 -2.06 14.23
N ALA A 10 -9.02 -2.34 14.61
CA ALA A 10 -8.20 -3.34 13.93
C ALA A 10 -8.82 -4.74 14.00
N LYS A 11 -9.36 -5.11 15.17
CA LYS A 11 -10.08 -6.38 15.33
C LYS A 11 -11.32 -6.45 14.42
N ARG A 12 -12.11 -5.38 14.30
CA ARG A 12 -13.27 -5.31 13.40
C ARG A 12 -12.84 -5.48 11.94
N VAL A 13 -11.76 -4.81 11.53
CA VAL A 13 -11.19 -4.96 10.17
C VAL A 13 -10.76 -6.40 9.95
N PHE A 14 -9.98 -6.98 10.87
CA PHE A 14 -9.50 -8.36 10.79
C PHE A 14 -10.65 -9.36 10.69
N ASP A 15 -11.67 -9.24 11.55
CA ASP A 15 -12.84 -10.13 11.53
C ASP A 15 -13.61 -10.03 10.20
N THR A 16 -13.74 -8.82 9.65
CA THR A 16 -14.42 -8.60 8.36
C THR A 16 -13.67 -9.27 7.22
N ILE A 17 -12.34 -9.06 7.12
CA ILE A 17 -11.56 -9.64 6.01
C ILE A 17 -11.42 -11.15 6.12
N THR A 18 -11.36 -11.71 7.32
CA THR A 18 -11.32 -13.17 7.53
C THR A 18 -12.67 -13.84 7.27
N ALA A 19 -13.76 -13.10 7.39
CA ALA A 19 -15.10 -13.53 6.96
C ALA A 19 -15.33 -13.40 5.44
N GLY A 20 -14.30 -13.00 4.66
CA GLY A 20 -14.38 -12.83 3.20
C GLY A 20 -14.88 -11.44 2.75
N GLY A 21 -14.99 -10.49 3.66
CA GLY A 21 -15.42 -9.12 3.38
C GLY A 21 -14.31 -8.22 2.84
N ALA A 22 -14.73 -7.08 2.28
CA ALA A 22 -13.88 -5.98 1.89
C ALA A 22 -14.02 -4.80 2.86
N VAL A 23 -12.94 -4.05 3.04
CA VAL A 23 -12.90 -2.94 4.00
C VAL A 23 -12.33 -1.67 3.40
N ILE A 24 -12.75 -0.52 3.95
CA ILE A 24 -12.05 0.77 3.80
C ILE A 24 -11.48 1.15 5.15
N LEU A 25 -10.17 1.46 5.18
CA LEU A 25 -9.47 1.87 6.40
C LEU A 25 -8.59 3.11 6.17
N PRO A 26 -8.40 3.93 7.22
CA PRO A 26 -7.54 5.09 7.17
C PRO A 26 -6.07 4.69 7.25
N GLY A 27 -5.29 5.05 6.23
CA GLY A 27 -3.83 5.11 6.30
C GLY A 27 -3.35 6.55 6.49
N ASP A 28 -2.09 6.77 6.84
CA ASP A 28 -1.51 8.12 6.98
C ASP A 28 -1.47 8.88 5.64
N ILE A 29 -1.39 8.16 4.54
CA ILE A 29 -1.32 8.66 3.16
C ILE A 29 -2.67 8.68 2.42
N GLY A 30 -3.78 8.49 3.12
CA GLY A 30 -5.13 8.44 2.56
C GLY A 30 -5.89 7.17 2.91
N TYR A 31 -7.13 7.08 2.47
CA TYR A 31 -7.96 5.89 2.67
C TYR A 31 -7.59 4.80 1.67
N GLY A 32 -7.41 3.58 2.18
CA GLY A 32 -7.20 2.36 1.40
C GLY A 32 -8.44 1.48 1.39
N ALA A 33 -8.65 0.72 0.32
CA ALA A 33 -9.63 -0.35 0.23
C ALA A 33 -8.91 -1.67 -0.01
N GLY A 34 -9.28 -2.72 0.71
CA GLY A 34 -8.63 -4.01 0.61
C GLY A 34 -9.45 -5.16 1.17
N ALA A 35 -8.96 -6.37 0.93
CA ALA A 35 -9.54 -7.64 1.36
C ALA A 35 -8.47 -8.74 1.42
N SER A 36 -8.85 -9.90 1.94
CA SER A 36 -8.03 -11.12 1.94
C SER A 36 -8.45 -12.10 0.83
N SER A 37 -9.73 -12.17 0.49
CA SER A 37 -10.25 -13.10 -0.52
C SER A 37 -10.20 -12.52 -1.93
N SER A 38 -9.98 -13.40 -2.92
CA SER A 38 -9.99 -13.01 -4.34
C SER A 38 -11.35 -12.47 -4.78
N GLU A 39 -12.46 -13.02 -4.26
CA GLU A 39 -13.80 -12.54 -4.57
C GLU A 39 -14.01 -11.09 -4.14
N ALA A 40 -13.67 -10.76 -2.89
CA ALA A 40 -13.78 -9.39 -2.37
C ALA A 40 -12.83 -8.41 -3.09
N LEU A 41 -11.61 -8.85 -3.43
CA LEU A 41 -10.68 -8.05 -4.24
C LEU A 41 -11.21 -7.81 -5.65
N GLN A 42 -11.82 -8.81 -6.28
CA GLN A 42 -12.44 -8.66 -7.60
C GLN A 42 -13.64 -7.71 -7.56
N ARG A 43 -14.48 -7.78 -6.52
CA ARG A 43 -15.58 -6.83 -6.29
C ARG A 43 -15.05 -5.39 -6.21
N LEU A 44 -13.97 -5.15 -5.44
CA LEU A 44 -13.30 -3.85 -5.37
C LEU A 44 -12.72 -3.42 -6.72
N PHE A 45 -12.11 -4.35 -7.46
CA PHE A 45 -11.52 -4.10 -8.77
C PHE A 45 -12.57 -3.57 -9.77
N VAL A 46 -13.72 -4.24 -9.82
CA VAL A 46 -14.86 -3.84 -10.67
C VAL A 46 -15.40 -2.47 -10.25
N ALA A 47 -15.66 -2.28 -8.95
CA ALA A 47 -16.18 -1.02 -8.42
C ALA A 47 -15.27 0.18 -8.72
N LYS A 48 -13.95 -0.03 -8.68
CA LYS A 48 -12.93 0.98 -8.98
C LYS A 48 -12.75 1.26 -10.47
N LYS A 49 -13.41 0.51 -11.37
CA LYS A 49 -13.15 0.54 -12.81
C LYS A 49 -11.65 0.42 -13.10
N ARG A 50 -11.01 -0.56 -12.44
CA ARG A 50 -9.56 -0.68 -12.45
C ARG A 50 -9.08 -1.31 -13.76
N ALA A 51 -8.08 -0.70 -14.38
CA ALA A 51 -7.49 -1.26 -15.59
C ALA A 51 -6.75 -2.59 -15.27
N PRO A 52 -6.82 -3.61 -16.15
CA PRO A 52 -6.28 -4.96 -15.89
C PRO A 52 -4.78 -4.99 -15.53
N HIS A 53 -3.99 -4.04 -16.02
CA HIS A 53 -2.54 -3.94 -15.74
C HIS A 53 -2.20 -3.37 -14.37
N LYS A 54 -3.18 -2.80 -13.64
CA LYS A 54 -2.92 -2.21 -12.32
C LYS A 54 -2.96 -3.28 -11.24
N ARG A 55 -1.88 -3.39 -10.47
CA ARG A 55 -1.67 -4.39 -9.42
C ARG A 55 -2.23 -3.95 -8.08
N HIS A 56 -2.63 -4.91 -7.25
CA HIS A 56 -2.81 -4.69 -5.82
C HIS A 56 -1.44 -4.71 -5.14
N ALA A 57 -1.29 -3.92 -4.08
CA ALA A 57 -0.14 -4.05 -3.19
C ALA A 57 -0.55 -4.88 -1.98
N MET A 58 0.39 -5.61 -1.41
CA MET A 58 0.22 -6.16 -0.07
C MET A 58 0.21 -5.00 0.93
N VAL A 59 -0.73 -5.02 1.83
CA VAL A 59 -0.77 -4.12 2.97
C VAL A 59 0.09 -4.76 4.05
N GLY A 60 1.22 -4.16 4.35
CA GLY A 60 2.22 -4.72 5.23
C GLY A 60 2.55 -3.84 6.42
N ASN A 61 3.43 -4.35 7.25
CA ASN A 61 4.16 -3.63 8.29
C ASN A 61 5.65 -3.96 8.17
N TYR A 62 6.46 -3.39 9.03
CA TYR A 62 7.90 -3.61 8.98
C TYR A 62 8.28 -5.10 9.22
N GLU A 63 7.64 -5.78 10.17
CA GLU A 63 7.93 -7.19 10.49
C GLU A 63 7.63 -8.10 9.29
N LEU A 64 6.43 -7.98 8.72
CA LEU A 64 6.04 -8.74 7.55
C LEU A 64 6.95 -8.44 6.33
N HIS A 65 7.33 -7.16 6.15
CA HIS A 65 8.28 -6.77 5.12
C HIS A 65 9.61 -7.51 5.27
N ARG A 66 10.16 -7.58 6.49
CA ARG A 66 11.43 -8.26 6.78
C ARG A 66 11.40 -9.76 6.51
N GLU A 67 10.26 -10.38 6.67
CA GLU A 67 10.09 -11.82 6.45
C GLU A 67 9.82 -12.17 4.99
N VAL A 68 9.06 -11.31 4.28
CA VAL A 68 8.58 -11.56 2.92
C VAL A 68 9.57 -11.07 1.86
N HIS A 69 10.12 -9.85 1.98
CA HIS A 69 10.99 -9.28 0.97
C HIS A 69 12.43 -9.79 1.08
N GLU A 70 13.04 -10.05 -0.07
CA GLU A 70 14.45 -10.45 -0.19
C GLU A 70 15.26 -9.24 -0.63
N LEU A 71 15.85 -8.54 0.35
CA LEU A 71 16.69 -7.36 0.11
C LEU A 71 18.14 -7.63 0.52
N GLY A 72 19.08 -6.99 -0.17
CA GLY A 72 20.46 -6.88 0.30
C GLY A 72 20.57 -5.98 1.53
N SER A 73 21.71 -6.04 2.25
CA SER A 73 21.89 -5.26 3.47
C SER A 73 21.73 -3.77 3.24
N ARG A 74 22.24 -3.24 2.13
CA ARG A 74 22.16 -1.81 1.81
C ARG A 74 20.73 -1.35 1.51
N GLU A 75 19.99 -2.13 0.74
CA GLU A 75 18.59 -1.86 0.41
C GLU A 75 17.73 -1.88 1.69
N GLN A 76 18.02 -2.82 2.59
CA GLN A 76 17.34 -2.91 3.86
C GLN A 76 17.65 -1.70 4.76
N GLU A 77 18.91 -1.28 4.86
CA GLU A 77 19.30 -0.07 5.62
C GLU A 77 18.56 1.18 5.10
N ILE A 78 18.31 1.27 3.80
CA ILE A 78 17.50 2.36 3.22
C ILE A 78 16.05 2.28 3.69
N VAL A 79 15.44 1.09 3.64
CA VAL A 79 14.07 0.92 4.14
C VAL A 79 13.99 1.25 5.63
N ASP A 80 14.97 0.82 6.43
CA ASP A 80 15.05 1.09 7.88
C ASP A 80 15.14 2.61 8.15
N ALA A 81 16.02 3.31 7.47
CA ALA A 81 16.18 4.76 7.62
C ALA A 81 14.90 5.53 7.27
N ILE A 82 14.16 5.08 6.26
CA ILE A 82 12.91 5.72 5.85
C ILE A 82 11.76 5.36 6.80
N THR A 83 11.58 4.07 7.11
CA THR A 83 10.35 3.60 7.77
C THR A 83 10.46 3.54 9.29
N LEU A 84 11.65 3.29 9.84
CA LEU A 84 11.88 3.24 11.29
C LEU A 84 12.45 4.56 11.82
N ASP A 85 13.58 5.02 11.27
CA ASP A 85 14.27 6.19 11.82
C ASP A 85 13.50 7.48 11.55
N ALA A 86 12.98 7.64 10.33
CA ALA A 86 12.23 8.84 9.93
C ALA A 86 10.70 8.71 10.08
N ASP A 87 10.19 7.55 10.44
CA ASP A 87 8.73 7.26 10.59
C ASP A 87 7.91 7.65 9.35
N LEU A 88 8.42 7.36 8.13
CA LEU A 88 7.76 7.69 6.88
C LEU A 88 7.15 6.44 6.21
N PRO A 89 5.95 6.59 5.58
CA PRO A 89 5.35 5.52 4.81
C PRO A 89 6.08 5.29 3.48
N LEU A 90 6.34 4.03 3.14
CA LEU A 90 6.97 3.64 1.89
C LEU A 90 6.28 2.42 1.28
N CYS A 91 6.02 2.45 -0.02
CA CYS A 91 5.66 1.24 -0.75
C CYS A 91 6.94 0.65 -1.37
N VAL A 92 7.37 -0.47 -0.81
CA VAL A 92 8.56 -1.23 -1.23
C VAL A 92 8.14 -2.21 -2.32
N VAL A 93 8.83 -2.19 -3.47
CA VAL A 93 8.75 -3.24 -4.49
C VAL A 93 10.06 -4.00 -4.44
N ALA A 94 10.00 -5.31 -4.22
CA ALA A 94 11.21 -6.14 -4.10
C ALA A 94 10.92 -7.61 -4.47
N PRO A 95 11.95 -8.41 -4.74
CA PRO A 95 11.85 -9.85 -4.77
C PRO A 95 11.27 -10.36 -3.44
N TYR A 96 10.52 -11.46 -3.50
CA TYR A 96 9.76 -11.93 -2.36
C TYR A 96 9.81 -13.45 -2.21
N ARG A 97 9.66 -13.92 -0.98
CA ARG A 97 9.60 -15.33 -0.61
C ARG A 97 8.20 -15.87 -0.87
N ALA A 98 8.03 -16.60 -1.96
CA ALA A 98 6.75 -17.19 -2.35
C ALA A 98 6.28 -18.29 -1.37
N ASP A 99 7.20 -18.90 -0.63
CA ASP A 99 6.95 -19.92 0.39
C ASP A 99 6.54 -19.36 1.75
N HIS A 100 6.61 -18.04 1.95
CA HIS A 100 6.16 -17.43 3.20
C HIS A 100 4.66 -17.66 3.41
N PRO A 101 4.20 -18.10 4.62
CA PRO A 101 2.81 -18.49 4.86
C PRO A 101 1.76 -17.50 4.41
N VAL A 102 1.98 -16.19 4.65
CA VAL A 102 1.05 -15.12 4.23
C VAL A 102 0.99 -15.00 2.71
N VAL A 103 2.11 -15.20 2.01
CA VAL A 103 2.15 -15.13 0.54
C VAL A 103 1.56 -16.39 -0.07
N ALA A 104 1.91 -17.56 0.47
CA ALA A 104 1.38 -18.84 0.02
C ALA A 104 -0.14 -18.99 0.22
N ALA A 105 -0.72 -18.23 1.15
CA ALA A 105 -2.16 -18.17 1.36
C ALA A 105 -2.91 -17.30 0.32
N VAL A 106 -2.20 -16.52 -0.51
CA VAL A 106 -2.82 -15.77 -1.61
C VAL A 106 -3.16 -16.73 -2.75
N GLU A 107 -4.40 -16.70 -3.24
CA GLU A 107 -4.79 -17.50 -4.40
C GLU A 107 -3.91 -17.19 -5.62
N ALA A 108 -3.51 -18.20 -6.37
CA ALA A 108 -2.52 -18.09 -7.44
C ALA A 108 -2.84 -17.02 -8.49
N GLU A 109 -4.11 -16.89 -8.90
CA GLU A 109 -4.56 -15.88 -9.85
C GLU A 109 -4.43 -14.45 -9.27
N THR A 110 -4.81 -14.29 -8.00
CA THR A 110 -4.67 -13.00 -7.28
C THR A 110 -3.20 -12.63 -7.08
N LEU A 111 -2.35 -13.59 -6.75
CA LEU A 111 -0.91 -13.37 -6.62
C LEU A 111 -0.31 -12.95 -7.96
N ALA A 112 -0.62 -13.64 -9.04
CA ALA A 112 -0.18 -13.29 -10.39
C ALA A 112 -0.67 -11.89 -10.82
N ALA A 113 -1.89 -11.50 -10.42
CA ALA A 113 -2.43 -10.16 -10.65
C ALA A 113 -1.83 -9.08 -9.73
N SER A 114 -1.09 -9.45 -8.69
CA SER A 114 -0.48 -8.53 -7.70
C SER A 114 1.05 -8.41 -7.83
N THR A 115 1.68 -9.22 -8.67
CA THR A 115 3.14 -9.29 -8.85
C THR A 115 3.57 -8.85 -10.24
N VAL A 116 4.83 -8.43 -10.38
CA VAL A 116 5.49 -8.17 -11.67
C VAL A 116 6.80 -8.94 -11.69
N GLY A 117 6.93 -9.94 -12.58
CA GLY A 117 8.05 -10.87 -12.53
C GLY A 117 8.14 -11.55 -11.17
N ASN A 118 9.28 -11.43 -10.52
CA ASN A 118 9.54 -11.96 -9.19
C ASN A 118 9.37 -10.92 -8.06
N THR A 119 8.72 -9.78 -8.32
CA THR A 119 8.59 -8.70 -7.33
C THR A 119 7.15 -8.52 -6.85
N LEU A 120 7.01 -8.18 -5.57
CA LEU A 120 5.76 -7.85 -4.89
C LEU A 120 5.86 -6.43 -4.31
N ALA A 121 4.79 -5.66 -4.47
CA ALA A 121 4.67 -4.35 -3.83
C ALA A 121 4.06 -4.50 -2.43
N MET A 122 4.67 -3.88 -1.41
CA MET A 122 4.15 -3.87 -0.04
C MET A 122 4.19 -2.44 0.53
N LEU A 123 3.06 -1.97 1.05
CA LEU A 123 3.00 -0.70 1.79
C LEU A 123 3.45 -0.94 3.23
N VAL A 124 4.56 -0.33 3.61
CA VAL A 124 5.17 -0.39 4.95
C VAL A 124 4.95 0.95 5.65
N ASN A 125 4.71 0.90 6.96
CA ASN A 125 4.49 2.07 7.81
C ASN A 125 3.36 3.00 7.32
N GLY A 126 2.20 2.41 7.02
CA GLY A 126 1.03 3.15 6.53
C GLY A 126 0.17 3.81 7.62
N GLY A 127 0.58 3.73 8.88
CA GLY A 127 -0.08 4.32 10.05
C GLY A 127 -0.60 3.28 11.04
N ARG A 128 -0.89 3.74 12.27
CA ARG A 128 -1.16 2.88 13.44
C ARG A 128 -2.25 1.84 13.25
N LEU A 129 -3.36 2.17 12.59
CA LEU A 129 -4.42 1.19 12.35
C LEU A 129 -3.95 0.10 11.38
N GLN A 130 -3.25 0.48 10.30
CA GLN A 130 -2.68 -0.48 9.36
C GLN A 130 -1.71 -1.43 10.06
N GLU A 131 -0.79 -0.90 10.87
CA GLU A 131 0.17 -1.69 11.63
C GLU A 131 -0.51 -2.75 12.49
N GLU A 132 -1.57 -2.38 13.22
CA GLU A 132 -2.28 -3.30 14.10
C GLU A 132 -3.11 -4.33 13.32
N VAL A 133 -3.76 -3.95 12.22
CA VAL A 133 -4.47 -4.87 11.33
C VAL A 133 -3.49 -5.89 10.74
N VAL A 134 -2.34 -5.42 10.23
CA VAL A 134 -1.33 -6.32 9.64
C VAL A 134 -0.74 -7.25 10.67
N ARG A 135 -0.50 -6.78 11.90
CA ARG A 135 -0.04 -7.64 13.00
C ARG A 135 -1.01 -8.82 13.25
N LEU A 136 -2.32 -8.55 13.27
CA LEU A 136 -3.34 -9.60 13.42
C LEU A 136 -3.35 -10.56 12.21
N CYS A 137 -3.27 -10.01 11.00
CA CYS A 137 -3.22 -10.79 9.76
C CYS A 137 -1.98 -11.69 9.71
N HIS A 138 -0.81 -11.14 10.02
CA HIS A 138 0.47 -11.85 10.04
C HIS A 138 0.45 -13.01 11.03
N GLN A 139 -0.01 -12.78 12.26
CA GLN A 139 -0.13 -13.82 13.30
C GLN A 139 -1.08 -14.95 12.89
N ALA A 140 -2.08 -14.66 12.08
CA ALA A 140 -3.07 -15.62 11.59
C ALA A 140 -2.69 -16.26 10.23
N GLY A 141 -1.61 -15.83 9.59
CA GLY A 141 -1.24 -16.26 8.24
C GLY A 141 -2.21 -15.80 7.16
N VAL A 142 -2.94 -14.69 7.39
CA VAL A 142 -3.96 -14.16 6.49
C VAL A 142 -3.36 -13.07 5.61
N PRO A 143 -3.41 -13.16 4.27
CA PRO A 143 -2.96 -12.09 3.39
C PRO A 143 -3.91 -10.89 3.44
N PHE A 144 -3.37 -9.68 3.31
CA PHE A 144 -4.17 -8.48 3.16
C PHE A 144 -3.66 -7.68 1.96
N LEU A 145 -4.46 -7.61 0.90
CA LEU A 145 -4.13 -6.88 -0.32
C LEU A 145 -5.08 -5.71 -0.52
N GLY A 146 -4.58 -4.64 -1.15
CA GLY A 146 -5.39 -3.47 -1.32
C GLY A 146 -4.82 -2.43 -2.28
N SER A 147 -5.51 -1.31 -2.33
CA SER A 147 -5.11 -0.11 -3.07
C SER A 147 -5.86 1.11 -2.50
N SER A 148 -5.52 2.33 -2.94
CA SER A 148 -6.26 3.54 -2.52
C SER A 148 -7.77 3.45 -2.77
N ALA A 149 -8.59 3.94 -1.83
CA ALA A 149 -10.07 3.89 -1.91
C ALA A 149 -10.61 5.00 -2.84
N ASN A 150 -10.46 4.82 -4.17
CA ASN A 150 -10.92 5.79 -5.17
C ASN A 150 -11.21 5.12 -6.51
N LEU A 151 -12.04 5.72 -7.34
CA LEU A 151 -12.13 5.37 -8.75
C LEU A 151 -10.78 5.58 -9.43
N THR A 152 -10.44 4.70 -10.37
CA THR A 152 -9.19 4.78 -11.11
C THR A 152 -9.03 6.15 -11.77
N GLY A 153 -7.87 6.79 -11.57
CA GLY A 153 -7.55 8.10 -12.14
C GLY A 153 -8.04 9.31 -11.34
N THR A 154 -8.88 9.13 -10.30
CA THR A 154 -9.44 10.27 -9.54
C THR A 154 -8.59 10.71 -8.34
N GLY A 155 -7.42 10.08 -8.15
CA GLY A 155 -6.51 10.39 -7.04
C GLY A 155 -6.96 9.88 -5.67
N THR A 156 -6.01 9.79 -4.76
CA THR A 156 -6.22 9.32 -3.38
C THR A 156 -7.22 10.18 -2.63
N LYS A 157 -8.06 9.56 -1.80
CA LYS A 157 -9.05 10.23 -0.94
C LYS A 157 -8.51 10.33 0.49
N PHE A 158 -8.70 11.49 1.10
CA PHE A 158 -8.17 11.80 2.42
C PHE A 158 -9.26 11.96 3.48
N ARG A 159 -10.53 11.88 3.08
CA ARG A 159 -11.72 11.82 3.90
C ARG A 159 -12.68 10.77 3.32
N VAL A 160 -13.50 10.15 4.16
CA VAL A 160 -14.49 9.16 3.72
C VAL A 160 -15.54 9.82 2.81
N GLU A 161 -15.96 11.03 3.14
CA GLU A 161 -16.93 11.80 2.34
C GLU A 161 -16.48 12.15 0.93
N ASP A 162 -15.17 12.05 0.64
CA ASP A 162 -14.61 12.25 -0.71
C ASP A 162 -14.58 10.94 -1.54
N ILE A 163 -14.84 9.78 -0.91
CA ILE A 163 -14.83 8.47 -1.57
C ILE A 163 -16.11 8.32 -2.38
N GLN A 164 -15.96 7.90 -3.63
CA GLN A 164 -17.10 7.75 -4.54
C GLN A 164 -18.00 6.60 -4.11
N GLN A 165 -19.33 6.80 -4.22
CA GLN A 165 -20.35 5.87 -3.75
C GLN A 165 -20.14 4.43 -4.26
N PRO A 166 -19.78 4.14 -5.52
CA PRO A 166 -19.55 2.77 -5.96
C PRO A 166 -18.45 2.03 -5.18
N ILE A 167 -17.48 2.76 -4.61
CA ILE A 167 -16.43 2.16 -3.77
C ILE A 167 -16.97 1.88 -2.36
N LEU A 168 -17.79 2.79 -1.82
CA LEU A 168 -18.45 2.60 -0.53
C LEU A 168 -19.43 1.42 -0.57
N ASP A 169 -20.18 1.26 -1.67
CA ASP A 169 -21.14 0.18 -1.86
C ASP A 169 -20.46 -1.21 -2.04
N ALA A 170 -19.16 -1.22 -2.38
CA ALA A 170 -18.42 -2.46 -2.61
C ALA A 170 -17.73 -3.01 -1.36
N VAL A 171 -17.87 -2.36 -0.19
CA VAL A 171 -17.21 -2.78 1.05
C VAL A 171 -18.21 -3.11 2.14
N ASP A 172 -17.79 -3.97 3.06
CA ASP A 172 -18.59 -4.47 4.17
C ASP A 172 -18.34 -3.66 5.47
N LEU A 173 -17.20 -2.95 5.53
CA LEU A 173 -16.82 -2.12 6.67
C LEU A 173 -16.05 -0.86 6.22
N VAL A 174 -16.40 0.27 6.79
CA VAL A 174 -15.65 1.53 6.69
C VAL A 174 -15.22 1.97 8.07
N ILE A 175 -13.92 2.18 8.27
CA ILE A 175 -13.37 2.85 9.46
C ILE A 175 -13.03 4.29 9.08
N ASP A 176 -13.64 5.23 9.79
CA ASP A 176 -13.44 6.66 9.53
C ASP A 176 -12.69 7.35 10.68
N TYR A 177 -11.50 7.87 10.36
CA TYR A 177 -10.68 8.67 11.26
C TYR A 177 -10.54 10.13 10.78
N GLY A 178 -11.43 10.58 9.89
CA GLY A 178 -11.43 11.94 9.35
C GLY A 178 -10.24 12.21 8.43
N LEU A 179 -9.78 13.46 8.39
CA LEU A 179 -8.71 13.90 7.51
C LEU A 179 -7.38 13.21 7.80
N ARG A 180 -6.72 12.69 6.75
CA ARG A 180 -5.49 11.91 6.89
C ARG A 180 -4.24 12.79 7.02
N LYS A 181 -3.20 12.25 7.70
CA LYS A 181 -1.97 12.94 8.12
C LYS A 181 -1.27 13.65 6.96
N TYR A 182 -1.02 12.96 5.87
CA TYR A 182 -0.26 13.47 4.73
C TYR A 182 -1.14 14.00 3.57
N HIS A 183 -2.36 14.46 3.87
CA HIS A 183 -3.32 14.95 2.88
C HIS A 183 -2.78 16.11 1.99
N HIS A 184 -1.87 16.92 2.51
CA HIS A 184 -1.31 18.08 1.79
C HIS A 184 -0.49 17.69 0.56
N TYR A 185 0.12 16.49 0.54
CA TYR A 185 0.78 15.97 -0.66
C TYR A 185 -0.19 15.66 -1.80
N ARG A 186 -1.46 15.35 -1.49
CA ARG A 186 -2.51 14.98 -2.45
C ARG A 186 -2.09 13.85 -3.39
N ARG A 187 -1.21 12.96 -2.95
CA ARG A 187 -0.70 11.77 -3.63
C ARG A 187 -0.75 10.58 -2.68
N SER A 188 -0.76 9.37 -3.22
CA SER A 188 -0.63 8.13 -2.45
C SER A 188 0.83 7.90 -2.03
N SER A 189 1.20 6.69 -1.58
CA SER A 189 2.57 6.38 -1.16
C SER A 189 3.60 6.63 -2.25
N THR A 190 4.80 7.06 -1.86
CA THR A 190 5.99 6.89 -2.69
C THR A 190 6.25 5.40 -2.92
N ILE A 191 6.60 5.01 -4.14
CA ILE A 191 6.93 3.62 -4.50
C ILE A 191 8.35 3.59 -5.04
N ILE A 192 9.20 2.75 -4.45
CA ILE A 192 10.56 2.49 -4.90
C ILE A 192 10.71 1.01 -5.21
N ASP A 193 11.23 0.69 -6.37
CA ASP A 193 11.63 -0.67 -6.75
C ASP A 193 13.08 -0.90 -6.31
N PHE A 194 13.25 -1.69 -5.27
CA PHE A 194 14.55 -2.02 -4.70
C PHE A 194 15.32 -3.07 -5.50
N SER A 195 14.70 -3.74 -6.48
CA SER A 195 15.43 -4.61 -7.39
C SER A 195 16.21 -3.83 -8.45
N THR A 196 15.78 -2.60 -8.76
CA THR A 196 16.41 -1.70 -9.75
C THR A 196 16.86 -0.37 -9.16
N MET A 197 16.52 -0.08 -7.91
CA MET A 197 16.69 1.21 -7.22
C MET A 197 16.02 2.39 -7.95
N GLU A 198 14.88 2.12 -8.59
CA GLU A 198 14.14 3.13 -9.35
C GLU A 198 12.88 3.58 -8.66
N VAL A 199 12.56 4.86 -8.79
CA VAL A 199 11.28 5.41 -8.33
C VAL A 199 10.18 5.04 -9.33
N VAL A 200 9.24 4.22 -8.91
CA VAL A 200 8.05 3.86 -9.69
C VAL A 200 7.01 4.97 -9.61
N ARG A 201 6.85 5.57 -8.42
CA ARG A 201 5.89 6.65 -8.18
C ARG A 201 6.41 7.65 -7.17
N ILE A 202 6.37 8.92 -7.54
CA ILE A 202 6.54 10.07 -6.65
C ILE A 202 5.23 10.26 -5.87
N GLY A 203 5.28 10.02 -4.57
CA GLY A 203 4.11 10.03 -3.69
C GLY A 203 4.23 10.99 -2.50
N SER A 204 3.47 10.70 -1.46
CA SER A 204 3.58 11.39 -0.17
C SER A 204 4.97 11.21 0.42
N CYS A 205 5.48 12.24 1.09
CA CYS A 205 6.78 12.30 1.77
C CYS A 205 7.99 12.10 0.83
N TYR A 206 7.82 12.26 -0.48
CA TYR A 206 8.90 12.06 -1.45
C TYR A 206 10.07 13.01 -1.24
N ASP A 207 9.83 14.23 -0.87
CA ASP A 207 10.83 15.26 -0.52
C ASP A 207 11.74 14.80 0.64
N LEU A 208 11.14 14.28 1.72
CA LEU A 208 11.86 13.75 2.87
C LEU A 208 12.63 12.48 2.51
N ILE A 209 12.00 11.56 1.78
CA ILE A 209 12.63 10.32 1.31
C ILE A 209 13.83 10.66 0.40
N SER A 210 13.66 11.61 -0.52
CA SER A 210 14.74 12.04 -1.43
C SER A 210 15.92 12.67 -0.68
N ASP A 211 15.65 13.43 0.39
CA ASP A 211 16.71 14.01 1.23
C ASP A 211 17.47 12.92 2.01
N ILE A 212 16.78 11.95 2.61
CA ILE A 212 17.39 10.79 3.28
C ILE A 212 18.28 10.02 2.30
N MET A 213 17.74 9.67 1.11
CA MET A 213 18.49 8.93 0.09
C MET A 213 19.77 9.66 -0.34
N ALA A 214 19.68 10.99 -0.53
CA ALA A 214 20.84 11.79 -0.94
C ALA A 214 21.87 11.93 0.17
N ARG A 215 21.46 12.25 1.40
CA ARG A 215 22.38 12.57 2.52
C ARG A 215 23.00 11.34 3.15
N GLN A 216 22.22 10.31 3.39
CA GLN A 216 22.71 9.12 4.12
C GLN A 216 23.32 8.08 3.19
N PHE A 217 22.78 7.95 1.96
CA PHE A 217 23.17 6.88 1.05
C PHE A 217 23.88 7.37 -0.22
N GLY A 218 23.94 8.68 -0.47
CA GLY A 218 24.54 9.26 -1.68
C GLY A 218 23.74 8.99 -2.96
N ILE A 219 22.47 8.59 -2.83
CA ILE A 219 21.59 8.25 -3.95
C ILE A 219 20.70 9.44 -4.29
N ARG A 220 20.81 9.95 -5.53
CA ARG A 220 19.96 11.03 -6.02
C ARG A 220 18.76 10.46 -6.76
N LEU A 221 17.56 10.70 -6.20
CA LEU A 221 16.30 10.34 -6.84
C LEU A 221 15.89 11.39 -7.89
N PRO A 222 14.99 11.04 -8.85
CA PRO A 222 14.44 11.99 -9.82
C PRO A 222 13.81 13.21 -9.15
N VAL A 223 13.94 14.37 -9.77
CA VAL A 223 13.28 15.60 -9.28
C VAL A 223 11.78 15.47 -9.51
N ASP A 224 10.97 15.83 -8.50
CA ASP A 224 9.51 15.91 -8.66
C ASP A 224 9.15 17.09 -9.56
N PRO A 225 8.55 16.85 -10.75
CA PRO A 225 8.15 17.94 -11.65
C PRO A 225 6.90 18.69 -11.15
N GLY A 226 6.37 18.29 -10.02
CA GLY A 226 5.12 18.82 -9.46
C GLY A 226 3.85 18.13 -9.97
N ARG A 227 2.75 18.35 -9.22
CA ARG A 227 1.47 17.67 -9.51
C ARG A 227 0.82 18.09 -10.82
N GLU A 228 1.07 19.29 -11.30
CA GLU A 228 0.52 19.75 -12.58
C GLU A 228 1.11 18.98 -13.75
N ALA A 229 2.43 18.75 -13.73
CA ALA A 229 3.13 17.98 -14.75
C ALA A 229 2.96 16.46 -14.58
N LEU A 230 2.83 15.97 -13.31
CA LEU A 230 2.73 14.55 -12.99
C LEU A 230 1.63 14.29 -11.95
N PRO A 231 0.33 14.38 -12.32
CA PRO A 231 -0.78 14.31 -11.36
C PRO A 231 -0.84 13.01 -10.55
N SER A 232 -0.57 11.85 -11.18
CA SER A 232 -0.59 10.54 -10.52
C SER A 232 0.70 10.22 -9.77
N GLY A 233 1.79 10.95 -10.05
CA GLY A 233 3.13 10.67 -9.54
C GLY A 233 3.85 9.50 -10.23
N HIS A 234 3.22 8.73 -11.10
CA HIS A 234 3.86 7.59 -11.74
C HIS A 234 4.90 8.04 -12.78
N LEU A 235 6.14 7.62 -12.58
CA LEU A 235 7.24 7.81 -13.54
C LEU A 235 7.28 6.68 -14.57
N ARG A 236 6.75 5.51 -14.22
CA ARG A 236 6.54 4.38 -15.12
C ARG A 236 5.10 3.90 -15.00
N GLU A 237 4.44 3.65 -16.12
CA GLU A 237 3.28 2.78 -16.11
C GLU A 237 3.80 1.36 -15.83
N GLN A 238 3.14 0.64 -14.92
CA GLN A 238 3.39 -0.80 -14.75
C GLN A 238 2.81 -1.50 -15.98
N THR A 239 3.54 -1.44 -17.09
CA THR A 239 3.18 -2.15 -18.30
C THR A 239 3.29 -3.64 -18.04
N ALA A 240 2.27 -4.39 -18.41
CA ALA A 240 2.39 -5.83 -18.56
C ALA A 240 3.57 -6.12 -19.52
N PRO A 241 4.33 -7.23 -19.30
CA PRO A 241 5.35 -7.62 -20.27
C PRO A 241 4.66 -7.73 -21.63
N ALA A 242 5.31 -7.18 -22.66
CA ALA A 242 4.87 -7.39 -24.03
C ALA A 242 4.83 -8.91 -24.27
N THR A 243 3.66 -9.41 -24.65
CA THR A 243 3.41 -10.79 -25.05
C THR A 243 4.18 -11.14 -26.29
#